data_e4d936dd0897b71755e5135f1435fdb9
#
_entry.id   e4d936dd0897b71755e5135f1435fdb9
#
_cell.length_a   1.000
_cell.length_b   1.000
_cell.length_c   1.000
_cell.angle_alpha   90.00
_cell.angle_beta   90.00
_cell.angle_gamma   90.00
#
_symmetry.space_group_name_H-M   'P 1'
#
loop_
_entity.id
_entity.type
_entity.pdbx_description
1 polymer ?
#
loop_
_entity_poly.entity_id
_entity_poly.type
_entity_poly.pdbx_seq_one_letter_code
_entity_poly.pdbx_strand_id
1 'polypeptide(L)'
;MNYIYKINHFLKPSINQANSVIDIFAGCGGLSLGFEAQGFTTHGFEMNADCCATYNKNLKGNCTQIALTSKTKLPPGKVIIGGPPCQPFSVGGKQKGLQDSRDGFPIFINAVAKLKPEIWLFENVRGLLYRNKWYLDEITQALQSLGYIIEVKLLNTVDFGVPQNRQRVIVIGHKGEFTFPQVLDKKVTVGEALEEMAFHAPPESKFLTSSMDKYIEKYEKASSCKQPRDLYLDKPARTLTCRNISAPTGDMHRIKLPDGRRRRLSLREAARLQSFPDWFEFVGKEASCFKQIGNAVPPLFAFHLAGSIRSYLESGKKLSPEEISQKIIPVQLSLPF
;
A
#
# COMPACT_ATOMS: atom_id res chain seq x y z
N MET A 1 15.08 -19.70 -1.40
CA MET A 1 13.69 -19.69 -0.90
C MET A 1 12.84 -19.03 -1.96
N ASN A 2 11.79 -19.70 -2.46
CA ASN A 2 10.94 -19.14 -3.51
C ASN A 2 9.99 -18.06 -2.95
N TYR A 3 9.38 -17.27 -3.85
CA TYR A 3 8.51 -16.16 -3.49
C TYR A 3 7.25 -16.60 -2.73
N ILE A 4 6.59 -17.66 -3.19
CA ILE A 4 5.34 -18.16 -2.60
C ILE A 4 5.58 -18.64 -1.17
N TYR A 5 6.68 -19.33 -0.92
CA TYR A 5 7.08 -19.73 0.43
C TYR A 5 7.24 -18.49 1.33
N LYS A 6 7.94 -17.45 0.83
CA LYS A 6 8.15 -16.20 1.61
C LYS A 6 6.84 -15.57 2.04
N ILE A 7 5.93 -15.29 1.11
CA ILE A 7 4.66 -14.63 1.44
C ILE A 7 3.79 -15.48 2.35
N ASN A 8 3.80 -16.79 2.20
CA ASN A 8 2.97 -17.69 3.00
C ASN A 8 3.49 -17.90 4.43
N HIS A 9 4.80 -17.79 4.66
CA HIS A 9 5.42 -18.04 5.96
C HIS A 9 5.78 -16.76 6.71
N PHE A 10 6.41 -15.78 6.05
CA PHE A 10 6.86 -14.56 6.72
C PHE A 10 5.72 -13.61 7.06
N LEU A 11 4.62 -13.68 6.31
CA LEU A 11 3.46 -12.82 6.55
C LEU A 11 2.42 -13.42 7.49
N LYS A 12 2.71 -14.55 8.14
CA LYS A 12 1.82 -15.09 9.18
C LYS A 12 1.75 -14.13 10.37
N PRO A 13 0.55 -13.70 10.79
CA PRO A 13 0.39 -12.84 11.96
C PRO A 13 1.01 -13.48 13.20
N SER A 14 1.88 -12.74 13.88
CA SER A 14 2.57 -13.15 15.11
C SER A 14 2.49 -12.02 16.13
N ILE A 15 1.45 -12.02 16.98
CA ILE A 15 1.31 -11.01 18.02
C ILE A 15 2.15 -11.42 19.23
N ASN A 16 3.28 -10.77 19.43
CA ASN A 16 4.20 -11.01 20.54
C ASN A 16 4.43 -9.79 21.43
N GLN A 17 3.82 -8.63 21.11
CA GLN A 17 4.30 -7.37 21.67
C GLN A 17 3.23 -6.47 22.27
N ALA A 18 3.67 -5.73 23.31
CA ALA A 18 2.93 -4.65 23.91
C ALA A 18 2.84 -3.37 23.01
N ASN A 19 3.36 -3.42 21.79
CA ASN A 19 3.34 -2.27 20.87
C ASN A 19 2.08 -2.30 20.02
N SER A 20 1.11 -1.46 20.38
CA SER A 20 -0.14 -1.30 19.64
C SER A 20 0.04 -0.33 18.47
N VAL A 21 -0.53 -0.73 17.33
CA VAL A 21 -0.59 0.03 16.07
C VAL A 21 -2.04 0.43 15.81
N ILE A 22 -2.26 1.69 15.56
CA ILE A 22 -3.53 2.23 15.10
C ILE A 22 -3.43 2.43 13.59
N ASP A 23 -4.20 1.64 12.82
CA ASP A 23 -4.26 1.72 11.35
C ASP A 23 -5.52 2.46 10.92
N ILE A 24 -5.36 3.70 10.50
CA ILE A 24 -6.47 4.53 10.04
C ILE A 24 -6.55 4.52 8.51
N PHE A 25 -7.76 4.30 8.00
CA PHE A 25 -8.03 3.96 6.60
C PHE A 25 -7.42 2.60 6.20
N ALA A 26 -7.63 1.60 7.07
CA ALA A 26 -6.94 0.33 7.05
C ALA A 26 -7.20 -0.52 5.79
N GLY A 27 -8.26 -0.25 5.04
CA GLY A 27 -8.65 -1.07 3.91
C GLY A 27 -8.84 -2.53 4.32
N CYS A 28 -8.37 -3.45 3.49
CA CYS A 28 -8.42 -4.89 3.80
C CYS A 28 -7.27 -5.38 4.71
N GLY A 29 -6.47 -4.47 5.28
CA GLY A 29 -5.42 -4.81 6.23
C GLY A 29 -4.06 -5.15 5.61
N GLY A 30 -3.79 -4.77 4.35
CA GLY A 30 -2.50 -5.08 3.72
C GLY A 30 -1.30 -4.45 4.45
N LEU A 31 -1.44 -3.22 4.94
CA LEU A 31 -0.42 -2.55 5.75
C LEU A 31 -0.31 -3.23 7.13
N SER A 32 -1.42 -3.39 7.83
CA SER A 32 -1.49 -4.06 9.13
C SER A 32 -0.95 -5.48 9.12
N LEU A 33 -1.14 -6.25 8.04
CA LEU A 33 -0.63 -7.62 7.93
C LEU A 33 0.90 -7.66 8.02
N GLY A 34 1.60 -6.73 7.35
CA GLY A 34 3.05 -6.61 7.48
C GLY A 34 3.50 -6.28 8.91
N PHE A 35 2.74 -5.46 9.62
CA PHE A 35 3.00 -5.12 11.02
C PHE A 35 2.76 -6.32 11.95
N GLU A 36 1.65 -7.04 11.80
CA GLU A 36 1.39 -8.24 12.60
C GLU A 36 2.42 -9.35 12.37
N ALA A 37 2.90 -9.49 11.14
CA ALA A 37 3.98 -10.42 10.83
C ALA A 37 5.32 -10.04 11.49
N GLN A 38 5.48 -8.77 11.88
CA GLN A 38 6.60 -8.26 12.68
C GLN A 38 6.31 -8.23 14.19
N GLY A 39 5.18 -8.80 14.64
CA GLY A 39 4.85 -8.96 16.05
C GLY A 39 4.05 -7.82 16.68
N PHE A 40 3.56 -6.85 15.91
CA PHE A 40 2.71 -5.79 16.43
C PHE A 40 1.27 -6.25 16.64
N THR A 41 0.55 -5.61 17.56
CA THR A 41 -0.90 -5.72 17.68
C THR A 41 -1.57 -4.57 16.94
N THR A 42 -2.45 -4.84 15.99
CA THR A 42 -3.06 -3.82 15.15
C THR A 42 -4.54 -3.59 15.48
N HIS A 43 -4.97 -2.33 15.39
CA HIS A 43 -6.36 -1.91 15.48
C HIS A 43 -6.69 -1.08 14.24
N GLY A 44 -7.43 -1.68 13.31
CA GLY A 44 -7.84 -1.06 12.06
C GLY A 44 -9.13 -0.25 12.21
N PHE A 45 -9.25 0.82 11.43
CA PHE A 45 -10.44 1.64 11.29
C PHE A 45 -10.73 1.85 9.82
N GLU A 46 -11.86 1.37 9.34
CA GLU A 46 -12.22 1.35 7.92
C GLU A 46 -13.73 1.55 7.75
N MET A 47 -14.15 2.32 6.75
CA MET A 47 -15.59 2.57 6.51
C MET A 47 -16.26 1.48 5.67
N ASN A 48 -15.49 0.78 4.83
CA ASN A 48 -16.04 -0.23 3.92
C ASN A 48 -16.20 -1.57 4.65
N ALA A 49 -17.45 -2.08 4.66
CA ALA A 49 -17.80 -3.32 5.36
C ALA A 49 -17.01 -4.54 4.86
N ASP A 50 -16.86 -4.71 3.53
CA ASP A 50 -16.15 -5.84 2.95
C ASP A 50 -14.65 -5.80 3.32
N CYS A 51 -14.05 -4.60 3.30
CA CYS A 51 -12.66 -4.41 3.72
C CYS A 51 -12.48 -4.78 5.19
N CYS A 52 -13.35 -4.28 6.06
CA CYS A 52 -13.31 -4.56 7.49
C CYS A 52 -13.52 -6.06 7.77
N ALA A 53 -14.45 -6.70 7.07
CA ALA A 53 -14.67 -8.15 7.18
C ALA A 53 -13.45 -8.97 6.69
N THR A 54 -12.79 -8.54 5.60
CA THR A 54 -11.54 -9.14 5.13
C THR A 54 -10.44 -9.01 6.17
N TYR A 55 -10.26 -7.82 6.73
CA TYR A 55 -9.29 -7.57 7.79
C TYR A 55 -9.52 -8.53 8.97
N ASN A 56 -10.73 -8.55 9.52
CA ASN A 56 -11.09 -9.36 10.70
C ASN A 56 -11.03 -10.87 10.45
N LYS A 57 -11.12 -11.31 9.19
CA LYS A 57 -11.00 -12.74 8.83
C LYS A 57 -9.54 -13.21 8.86
N ASN A 58 -8.58 -12.36 8.56
CA ASN A 58 -7.21 -12.77 8.27
C ASN A 58 -6.19 -12.31 9.31
N LEU A 59 -6.44 -11.21 10.02
CA LEU A 59 -5.53 -10.63 10.98
C LEU A 59 -5.92 -11.04 12.41
N LYS A 60 -4.96 -11.01 13.33
CA LYS A 60 -5.19 -11.26 14.76
C LYS A 60 -5.72 -10.03 15.49
N GLY A 61 -5.36 -8.83 15.02
CA GLY A 61 -5.98 -7.57 15.44
C GLY A 61 -7.41 -7.46 14.91
N ASN A 62 -8.09 -6.41 15.29
CA ASN A 62 -9.46 -6.16 14.87
C ASN A 62 -9.60 -4.87 14.07
N CYS A 63 -10.54 -4.84 13.15
CA CYS A 63 -10.94 -3.64 12.42
C CYS A 63 -12.35 -3.21 12.84
N THR A 64 -12.47 -1.96 13.24
CA THR A 64 -13.76 -1.33 13.53
C THR A 64 -14.30 -0.68 12.27
N GLN A 65 -15.51 -1.09 11.87
CA GLN A 65 -16.20 -0.47 10.73
C GLN A 65 -16.73 0.90 11.14
N ILE A 66 -16.09 1.96 10.65
CA ILE A 66 -16.45 3.35 10.95
C ILE A 66 -15.96 4.32 9.88
N ALA A 67 -16.79 5.30 9.54
CA ALA A 67 -16.34 6.48 8.81
C ALA A 67 -15.62 7.43 9.78
N LEU A 68 -14.31 7.51 9.67
CA LEU A 68 -13.49 8.34 10.56
C LEU A 68 -13.79 9.84 10.39
N THR A 69 -13.78 10.54 11.50
CA THR A 69 -13.86 12.00 11.57
C THR A 69 -12.83 12.54 12.57
N SER A 70 -12.61 13.85 12.58
CA SER A 70 -11.75 14.49 13.59
C SER A 70 -12.25 14.32 15.04
N LYS A 71 -13.53 13.93 15.22
CA LYS A 71 -14.15 13.67 16.54
C LYS A 71 -14.07 12.20 16.96
N THR A 72 -13.69 11.29 16.07
CA THR A 72 -13.59 9.86 16.39
C THR A 72 -12.60 9.64 17.52
N LYS A 73 -13.03 8.90 18.54
CA LYS A 73 -12.16 8.47 19.63
C LYS A 73 -11.39 7.25 19.18
N LEU A 74 -10.07 7.34 19.20
CA LEU A 74 -9.16 6.24 18.90
C LEU A 74 -8.55 5.72 20.21
N PRO A 75 -8.28 4.41 20.33
CA PRO A 75 -7.57 3.87 21.49
C PRO A 75 -6.12 4.37 21.51
N PRO A 76 -5.43 4.28 22.65
CA PRO A 76 -4.01 4.60 22.72
C PRO A 76 -3.21 3.64 21.85
N GLY A 77 -2.16 4.16 21.21
CA GLY A 77 -1.24 3.39 20.37
C GLY A 77 0.12 4.06 20.30
N LYS A 78 1.18 3.23 20.34
CA LYS A 78 2.55 3.72 20.19
C LYS A 78 2.89 4.08 18.75
N VAL A 79 2.20 3.46 17.81
CA VAL A 79 2.40 3.63 16.37
C VAL A 79 1.08 4.01 15.71
N ILE A 80 1.08 4.97 14.82
CA ILE A 80 -0.03 5.25 13.90
C ILE A 80 0.43 4.97 12.48
N ILE A 81 -0.35 4.20 11.76
CA ILE A 81 -0.14 3.97 10.33
C ILE A 81 -1.40 4.31 9.54
N GLY A 82 -1.28 4.48 8.22
CA GLY A 82 -2.46 4.65 7.38
C GLY A 82 -2.15 5.01 5.94
N GLY A 83 -3.18 4.90 5.10
CA GLY A 83 -3.19 5.37 3.72
C GLY A 83 -4.27 6.44 3.54
N PRO A 84 -4.10 7.68 4.06
CA PRO A 84 -5.13 8.71 3.99
C PRO A 84 -5.55 8.98 2.54
N PRO A 85 -6.86 8.96 2.20
CA PRO A 85 -7.30 9.28 0.85
C PRO A 85 -6.96 10.72 0.49
N CYS A 86 -6.32 10.90 -0.67
CA CYS A 86 -5.94 12.20 -1.24
C CYS A 86 -6.85 12.50 -2.44
N GLN A 87 -8.17 12.55 -2.23
CA GLN A 87 -9.16 12.63 -3.32
C GLN A 87 -9.40 14.03 -3.92
N PRO A 88 -9.16 15.16 -3.27
CA PRO A 88 -9.31 16.47 -3.91
C PRO A 88 -8.47 16.65 -5.18
N PHE A 89 -7.48 15.79 -5.40
CA PHE A 89 -6.43 15.92 -6.40
C PHE A 89 -6.51 14.90 -7.54
N SER A 90 -7.58 14.10 -7.62
CA SER A 90 -7.88 13.33 -8.82
C SER A 90 -8.24 14.29 -9.96
N VAL A 91 -7.82 13.96 -11.18
CA VAL A 91 -7.95 14.74 -12.41
C VAL A 91 -9.42 15.21 -12.61
N GLY A 92 -9.80 16.37 -12.07
CA GLY A 92 -11.16 16.94 -12.16
C GLY A 92 -11.72 17.53 -10.86
N GLY A 93 -10.99 17.50 -9.73
CA GLY A 93 -11.45 18.05 -8.45
C GLY A 93 -11.05 19.53 -8.26
N LYS A 94 -11.90 20.32 -7.60
CA LYS A 94 -11.55 21.67 -7.11
C LYS A 94 -10.57 21.51 -5.93
N GLN A 95 -9.37 22.08 -6.06
CA GLN A 95 -8.30 22.02 -5.05
C GLN A 95 -8.69 22.87 -3.82
N LYS A 96 -9.25 22.23 -2.79
CA LYS A 96 -9.66 22.89 -1.53
C LYS A 96 -8.69 22.65 -0.36
N GLY A 97 -7.54 21.97 -0.60
CA GLY A 97 -6.57 21.67 0.44
C GLY A 97 -7.17 20.89 1.63
N LEU A 98 -6.64 21.12 2.84
CA LEU A 98 -7.09 20.49 4.10
C LEU A 98 -8.57 20.76 4.48
N GLN A 99 -9.31 21.54 3.71
CA GLN A 99 -10.73 21.86 3.97
C GLN A 99 -11.72 20.96 3.21
N ASP A 100 -11.25 20.03 2.36
CA ASP A 100 -12.14 19.11 1.64
C ASP A 100 -12.56 17.95 2.56
N SER A 101 -13.86 17.74 2.72
CA SER A 101 -14.42 16.68 3.56
C SER A 101 -14.07 15.26 3.13
N ARG A 102 -13.57 15.07 1.90
CA ARG A 102 -13.12 13.79 1.36
C ARG A 102 -11.63 13.52 1.59
N ASP A 103 -10.94 14.47 2.20
CA ASP A 103 -9.53 14.39 2.51
C ASP A 103 -9.31 13.68 3.85
N GLY A 104 -8.46 12.66 3.85
CA GLY A 104 -8.10 11.91 5.05
C GLY A 104 -6.99 12.54 5.90
N PHE A 105 -6.23 13.50 5.36
CA PHE A 105 -5.08 14.05 6.08
C PHE A 105 -5.44 14.86 7.33
N PRO A 106 -6.50 15.68 7.36
CA PRO A 106 -6.92 16.32 8.60
C PRO A 106 -7.22 15.33 9.72
N ILE A 107 -7.79 14.15 9.37
CA ILE A 107 -8.07 13.08 10.33
C ILE A 107 -6.75 12.47 10.83
N PHE A 108 -5.79 12.20 9.92
CA PHE A 108 -4.48 11.67 10.28
C PHE A 108 -3.71 12.61 11.20
N ILE A 109 -3.60 13.89 10.85
CA ILE A 109 -2.93 14.92 11.65
C ILE A 109 -3.56 15.04 13.04
N ASN A 110 -4.90 15.04 13.11
CA ASN A 110 -5.62 15.10 14.39
C ASN A 110 -5.39 13.84 15.24
N ALA A 111 -5.31 12.64 14.63
CA ALA A 111 -4.99 11.42 15.35
C ALA A 111 -3.58 11.48 15.94
N VAL A 112 -2.58 11.93 15.17
CA VAL A 112 -1.20 12.13 15.65
C VAL A 112 -1.16 13.16 16.78
N ALA A 113 -1.86 14.29 16.65
CA ALA A 113 -1.90 15.35 17.68
C ALA A 113 -2.50 14.86 19.01
N LYS A 114 -3.55 14.02 18.94
CA LYS A 114 -4.24 13.51 20.13
C LYS A 114 -3.51 12.35 20.80
N LEU A 115 -3.05 11.38 20.01
CA LEU A 115 -2.44 10.16 20.54
C LEU A 115 -0.95 10.32 20.84
N LYS A 116 -0.28 11.28 20.20
CA LYS A 116 1.16 11.57 20.36
C LYS A 116 2.02 10.31 20.29
N PRO A 117 1.88 9.49 19.20
CA PRO A 117 2.60 8.22 19.06
C PRO A 117 4.12 8.42 19.11
N GLU A 118 4.87 7.35 19.37
CA GLU A 118 6.34 7.40 19.32
C GLU A 118 6.85 7.54 17.87
N ILE A 119 6.12 6.93 16.94
CA ILE A 119 6.38 6.98 15.50
C ILE A 119 5.08 6.84 14.73
N TRP A 120 4.98 7.47 13.58
CA TRP A 120 3.86 7.30 12.67
C TRP A 120 4.34 7.16 11.22
N LEU A 121 3.52 6.54 10.40
CA LEU A 121 3.77 6.33 8.97
C LEU A 121 2.48 6.57 8.18
N PHE A 122 2.56 7.31 7.08
CA PHE A 122 1.54 7.21 6.05
C PHE A 122 2.11 6.87 4.68
N GLU A 123 1.30 6.15 3.90
CA GLU A 123 1.56 5.80 2.51
C GLU A 123 0.65 6.61 1.58
N ASN A 124 1.17 7.03 0.44
CA ASN A 124 0.36 7.66 -0.59
C ASN A 124 0.94 7.46 -2.00
N VAL A 125 0.15 7.82 -3.01
CA VAL A 125 0.56 7.73 -4.41
C VAL A 125 1.68 8.71 -4.75
N ARG A 126 2.52 8.34 -5.74
CA ARG A 126 3.63 9.16 -6.23
C ARG A 126 3.24 10.60 -6.57
N GLY A 127 2.01 10.81 -7.05
CA GLY A 127 1.49 12.13 -7.41
C GLY A 127 1.56 13.17 -6.29
N LEU A 128 1.59 12.74 -5.03
CA LEU A 128 1.71 13.63 -3.87
C LEU A 128 3.07 14.35 -3.83
N LEU A 129 4.15 13.73 -4.33
CA LEU A 129 5.48 14.33 -4.41
C LEU A 129 5.66 15.32 -5.57
N TYR A 130 4.85 15.23 -6.60
CA TYR A 130 5.02 16.01 -7.82
C TYR A 130 3.92 17.06 -7.99
N ARG A 131 2.76 16.65 -8.47
CA ARG A 131 1.65 17.57 -8.76
C ARG A 131 1.12 18.28 -7.52
N ASN A 132 1.17 17.62 -6.39
CA ASN A 132 0.57 18.06 -5.14
C ASN A 132 1.63 18.28 -4.06
N LYS A 133 2.86 18.62 -4.47
CA LYS A 133 3.97 18.85 -3.53
C LYS A 133 3.63 19.92 -2.49
N TRP A 134 3.02 21.01 -2.90
CA TRP A 134 2.57 22.07 -2.00
C TRP A 134 1.68 21.54 -0.87
N TYR A 135 0.82 20.57 -1.17
CA TYR A 135 -0.06 19.97 -0.18
C TYR A 135 0.71 19.01 0.76
N LEU A 136 1.69 18.26 0.23
CA LEU A 136 2.59 17.50 1.08
C LEU A 136 3.38 18.42 2.03
N ASP A 137 3.80 19.59 1.55
CA ASP A 137 4.52 20.58 2.36
C ASP A 137 3.62 21.10 3.50
N GLU A 138 2.34 21.39 3.26
CA GLU A 138 1.37 21.76 4.31
C GLU A 138 1.18 20.64 5.35
N ILE A 139 1.01 19.38 4.88
CA ILE A 139 0.87 18.22 5.78
C ILE A 139 2.10 18.04 6.63
N THR A 140 3.29 18.08 6.03
CA THR A 140 4.55 17.88 6.75
C THR A 140 4.81 19.01 7.74
N GLN A 141 4.52 20.25 7.39
CA GLN A 141 4.64 21.41 8.30
C GLN A 141 3.70 21.25 9.50
N ALA A 142 2.44 20.85 9.28
CA ALA A 142 1.49 20.61 10.37
C ALA A 142 1.96 19.50 11.32
N LEU A 143 2.55 18.43 10.79
CA LEU A 143 3.06 17.31 11.58
C LEU A 143 4.40 17.63 12.26
N GLN A 144 5.26 18.46 11.65
CA GLN A 144 6.48 18.97 12.27
C GLN A 144 6.17 19.86 13.48
N SER A 145 5.12 20.69 13.40
CA SER A 145 4.70 21.53 14.53
C SER A 145 4.27 20.73 15.77
N LEU A 146 3.99 19.42 15.59
CA LEU A 146 3.70 18.48 16.69
C LEU A 146 4.97 17.89 17.32
N GLY A 147 6.17 18.32 16.91
CA GLY A 147 7.46 17.88 17.45
C GLY A 147 7.97 16.57 16.87
N TYR A 148 7.73 16.31 15.57
CA TYR A 148 8.27 15.16 14.87
C TYR A 148 9.32 15.57 13.83
N ILE A 149 10.41 14.81 13.76
CA ILE A 149 11.31 14.80 12.62
C ILE A 149 10.60 14.03 11.51
N ILE A 150 10.56 14.58 10.31
CA ILE A 150 9.84 13.98 9.19
C ILE A 150 10.80 13.56 8.10
N GLU A 151 10.70 12.31 7.70
CA GLU A 151 11.41 11.78 6.55
C GLU A 151 10.41 11.38 5.46
N VAL A 152 10.73 11.78 4.21
CA VAL A 152 9.91 11.50 3.03
C VAL A 152 10.74 10.73 2.02
N LYS A 153 10.28 9.55 1.61
CA LYS A 153 10.92 8.76 0.55
C LYS A 153 9.92 8.27 -0.48
N LEU A 154 10.35 8.30 -1.75
CA LEU A 154 9.67 7.60 -2.83
C LEU A 154 10.29 6.20 -2.94
N LEU A 155 9.53 5.18 -2.57
CA LEU A 155 9.96 3.79 -2.61
C LEU A 155 9.22 3.02 -3.70
N ASN A 156 9.90 2.04 -4.30
CA ASN A 156 9.29 1.13 -5.26
C ASN A 156 9.15 -0.26 -4.63
N THR A 157 7.95 -0.80 -4.57
CA THR A 157 7.69 -2.08 -3.89
C THR A 157 8.46 -3.26 -4.48
N VAL A 158 8.87 -3.17 -5.76
CA VAL A 158 9.70 -4.19 -6.40
C VAL A 158 11.07 -4.36 -5.71
N ASP A 159 11.59 -3.31 -5.13
CA ASP A 159 12.87 -3.31 -4.41
C ASP A 159 12.78 -3.99 -3.04
N PHE A 160 11.58 -4.39 -2.65
CA PHE A 160 11.27 -5.10 -1.41
C PHE A 160 10.65 -6.49 -1.66
N GLY A 161 10.92 -7.07 -2.83
CA GLY A 161 10.51 -8.42 -3.18
C GLY A 161 9.06 -8.58 -3.62
N VAL A 162 8.32 -7.49 -3.83
CA VAL A 162 6.98 -7.54 -4.44
C VAL A 162 7.12 -7.64 -5.96
N PRO A 163 6.44 -8.58 -6.65
CA PRO A 163 6.58 -8.77 -8.10
C PRO A 163 5.84 -7.68 -8.92
N GLN A 164 5.98 -6.42 -8.50
CA GLN A 164 5.25 -5.30 -9.06
C GLN A 164 6.03 -3.99 -8.94
N ASN A 165 6.14 -3.26 -10.05
CA ASN A 165 6.61 -1.88 -10.06
C ASN A 165 5.50 -0.95 -9.55
N ARG A 166 5.54 -0.61 -8.25
CA ARG A 166 4.57 0.25 -7.58
C ARG A 166 5.29 1.29 -6.75
N GLN A 167 5.41 2.49 -7.28
CA GLN A 167 6.03 3.61 -6.56
C GLN A 167 5.05 4.25 -5.59
N ARG A 168 5.49 4.44 -4.34
CA ARG A 168 4.71 5.04 -3.26
C ARG A 168 5.55 6.00 -2.45
N VAL A 169 4.91 7.09 -2.07
CA VAL A 169 5.47 8.02 -1.10
C VAL A 169 5.24 7.44 0.28
N ILE A 170 6.31 7.26 1.02
CA ILE A 170 6.28 6.89 2.43
C ILE A 170 6.78 8.09 3.22
N VAL A 171 5.95 8.54 4.15
CA VAL A 171 6.29 9.60 5.08
C VAL A 171 6.26 9.05 6.49
N ILE A 172 7.34 9.29 7.21
CA ILE A 172 7.53 8.81 8.58
C ILE A 172 7.85 10.00 9.47
N GLY A 173 7.19 10.06 10.62
CA GLY A 173 7.52 11.02 11.67
C GLY A 173 7.92 10.31 12.95
N HIS A 174 9.07 10.68 13.49
CA HIS A 174 9.70 10.05 14.64
C HIS A 174 10.36 11.09 15.57
N LYS A 175 10.85 10.64 16.73
CA LYS A 175 11.50 11.49 17.76
C LYS A 175 12.91 11.00 18.12
N GLY A 176 13.56 10.29 17.23
CA GLY A 176 14.88 9.68 17.45
C GLY A 176 15.65 9.52 16.15
N GLU A 177 16.36 8.42 16.01
CA GLU A 177 17.08 8.05 14.79
C GLU A 177 16.31 6.93 14.08
N PHE A 178 15.77 7.19 12.90
CA PHE A 178 15.07 6.21 12.10
C PHE A 178 15.89 5.82 10.87
N THR A 179 15.79 4.55 10.46
CA THR A 179 16.45 4.06 9.25
C THR A 179 15.42 3.31 8.40
N PHE A 180 15.26 3.75 7.16
CA PHE A 180 14.42 3.04 6.18
C PHE A 180 14.95 1.64 5.89
N PRO A 181 14.07 0.69 5.52
CA PRO A 181 14.50 -0.65 5.17
C PRO A 181 15.44 -0.66 3.97
N GLN A 182 16.39 -1.59 3.98
CA GLN A 182 17.33 -1.78 2.87
C GLN A 182 16.62 -2.44 1.68
N VAL A 183 16.98 -2.01 0.48
CA VAL A 183 16.51 -2.62 -0.76
C VAL A 183 17.11 -3.99 -0.95
N LEU A 184 16.37 -4.89 -1.61
CA LEU A 184 16.84 -6.23 -1.94
C LEU A 184 17.48 -6.23 -3.34
N ASP A 185 18.57 -6.97 -3.49
CA ASP A 185 19.30 -7.08 -4.77
C ASP A 185 18.46 -7.77 -5.85
N LYS A 186 17.72 -8.80 -5.46
CA LYS A 186 16.91 -9.60 -6.41
C LYS A 186 15.47 -9.10 -6.49
N LYS A 187 15.02 -8.80 -7.72
CA LYS A 187 13.64 -8.51 -8.04
C LYS A 187 12.88 -9.80 -8.37
N VAL A 188 11.66 -9.91 -7.87
CA VAL A 188 10.77 -11.03 -8.16
C VAL A 188 9.98 -10.73 -9.44
N THR A 189 9.89 -11.73 -10.33
CA THR A 189 9.17 -11.64 -11.59
C THR A 189 7.74 -12.13 -11.46
N VAL A 190 6.92 -11.84 -12.48
CA VAL A 190 5.54 -12.38 -12.58
C VAL A 190 5.57 -13.91 -12.63
N GLY A 191 6.52 -14.50 -13.38
CA GLY A 191 6.65 -15.95 -13.47
C GLY A 191 6.95 -16.61 -12.13
N GLU A 192 7.86 -16.04 -11.33
CA GLU A 192 8.15 -16.53 -9.97
C GLU A 192 6.95 -16.40 -9.02
N ALA A 193 6.08 -15.41 -9.24
CA ALA A 193 4.91 -15.17 -8.39
C ALA A 193 3.70 -16.03 -8.78
N LEU A 194 3.50 -16.29 -10.06
CA LEU A 194 2.34 -17.01 -10.55
C LEU A 194 2.61 -18.51 -10.74
N GLU A 195 3.87 -18.90 -10.96
CA GLU A 195 4.27 -20.29 -11.18
C GLU A 195 3.38 -20.94 -12.26
N GLU A 196 2.89 -22.15 -12.05
CA GLU A 196 2.02 -22.88 -12.97
C GLU A 196 0.71 -22.15 -13.35
N MET A 197 0.23 -21.26 -12.50
CA MET A 197 -0.97 -20.46 -12.78
C MET A 197 -0.82 -19.61 -14.05
N ALA A 198 0.41 -19.20 -14.39
CA ALA A 198 0.67 -18.39 -15.58
C ALA A 198 0.42 -19.15 -16.90
N PHE A 199 0.45 -20.47 -16.88
CA PHE A 199 0.38 -21.35 -18.06
C PHE A 199 -0.99 -22.03 -18.24
N HIS A 200 -1.83 -21.99 -17.22
CA HIS A 200 -3.13 -22.67 -17.21
C HIS A 200 -4.29 -21.69 -17.10
N ALA A 201 -5.44 -22.10 -17.53
CA ALA A 201 -6.69 -21.37 -17.38
C ALA A 201 -7.65 -22.22 -16.53
N PRO A 202 -7.90 -21.84 -15.25
CA PRO A 202 -8.97 -22.44 -14.47
C PRO A 202 -10.33 -22.36 -15.19
N PRO A 203 -11.28 -23.26 -14.91
CA PRO A 203 -12.58 -23.31 -15.60
C PRO A 203 -13.34 -21.97 -15.59
N GLU A 204 -13.19 -21.19 -14.50
CA GLU A 204 -13.82 -19.88 -14.32
C GLU A 204 -13.09 -18.74 -15.03
N SER A 205 -12.04 -19.03 -15.80
CA SER A 205 -11.21 -18.02 -16.46
C SER A 205 -12.00 -17.16 -17.44
N LYS A 206 -11.86 -15.85 -17.32
CA LYS A 206 -12.48 -14.86 -18.21
C LYS A 206 -11.55 -14.57 -19.38
N PHE A 207 -11.76 -15.28 -20.49
CA PHE A 207 -11.02 -15.05 -21.72
C PHE A 207 -11.42 -13.74 -22.40
N LEU A 208 -10.50 -13.16 -23.14
CA LEU A 208 -10.79 -12.05 -24.02
C LEU A 208 -11.52 -12.58 -25.28
N THR A 209 -12.53 -11.84 -25.73
CA THR A 209 -13.19 -12.09 -27.00
C THR A 209 -12.41 -11.44 -28.14
N SER A 210 -12.63 -11.89 -29.38
CA SER A 210 -11.99 -11.28 -30.57
C SER A 210 -12.28 -9.77 -30.69
N SER A 211 -13.46 -9.31 -30.25
CA SER A 211 -13.77 -7.88 -30.23
C SER A 211 -12.96 -7.11 -29.17
N MET A 212 -12.72 -7.71 -28.02
CA MET A 212 -11.85 -7.14 -26.98
C MET A 212 -10.40 -7.07 -27.43
N ASP A 213 -9.89 -8.10 -28.09
CA ASP A 213 -8.53 -8.10 -28.65
C ASP A 213 -8.35 -6.99 -29.69
N LYS A 214 -9.29 -6.82 -30.63
CA LYS A 214 -9.30 -5.70 -31.60
C LYS A 214 -9.35 -4.32 -30.91
N TYR A 215 -10.16 -4.17 -29.87
CA TYR A 215 -10.21 -2.95 -29.07
C TYR A 215 -8.86 -2.65 -28.41
N ILE A 216 -8.24 -3.66 -27.80
CA ILE A 216 -6.94 -3.53 -27.15
C ILE A 216 -5.86 -3.13 -28.15
N GLU A 217 -5.80 -3.76 -29.30
CA GLU A 217 -4.85 -3.41 -30.37
C GLU A 217 -5.01 -1.96 -30.82
N LYS A 218 -6.25 -1.53 -31.04
CA LYS A 218 -6.56 -0.12 -31.37
C LYS A 218 -6.11 0.82 -30.26
N TYR A 219 -6.38 0.49 -29.01
CA TYR A 219 -5.98 1.28 -27.84
C TYR A 219 -4.45 1.36 -27.71
N GLU A 220 -3.73 0.25 -27.87
CA GLU A 220 -2.27 0.21 -27.80
C GLU A 220 -1.62 1.05 -28.90
N LYS A 221 -2.13 0.98 -30.12
CA LYS A 221 -1.71 1.83 -31.23
C LYS A 221 -1.94 3.32 -30.94
N ALA A 222 -3.15 3.68 -30.49
CA ALA A 222 -3.51 5.08 -30.20
C ALA A 222 -2.72 5.66 -29.01
N SER A 223 -2.32 4.84 -28.05
CA SER A 223 -1.52 5.26 -26.88
C SER A 223 -0.01 5.20 -27.12
N SER A 224 0.44 4.99 -28.36
CA SER A 224 1.86 4.81 -28.71
C SER A 224 2.57 3.77 -27.85
N CYS A 225 1.86 2.72 -27.49
CA CYS A 225 2.37 1.66 -26.64
C CYS A 225 3.43 0.85 -27.42
N LYS A 226 4.67 0.90 -26.97
CA LYS A 226 5.78 0.21 -27.64
C LYS A 226 5.71 -1.32 -27.53
N GLN A 227 5.02 -1.84 -26.51
CA GLN A 227 4.84 -3.26 -26.25
C GLN A 227 3.42 -3.52 -25.75
N PRO A 228 2.83 -4.70 -26.07
CA PRO A 228 1.56 -5.11 -25.50
C PRO A 228 1.56 -5.03 -23.98
N ARG A 229 0.40 -4.73 -23.39
CA ARG A 229 0.24 -4.61 -21.93
C ARG A 229 -0.07 -5.94 -21.25
N ASP A 230 0.28 -7.05 -21.90
CA ASP A 230 0.27 -8.38 -21.31
C ASP A 230 1.25 -8.45 -20.15
N LEU A 231 1.04 -9.37 -19.21
CA LEU A 231 2.04 -9.68 -18.20
C LEU A 231 3.20 -10.44 -18.85
N TYR A 232 4.41 -9.98 -18.57
CA TYR A 232 5.64 -10.63 -19.00
C TYR A 232 6.19 -11.45 -17.84
N LEU A 233 6.38 -12.76 -18.05
CA LEU A 233 6.77 -13.69 -16.97
C LEU A 233 8.19 -13.44 -16.46
N ASP A 234 9.05 -12.87 -17.29
CA ASP A 234 10.45 -12.53 -16.99
C ASP A 234 10.63 -11.17 -16.29
N LYS A 235 9.54 -10.45 -16.04
CA LYS A 235 9.57 -9.08 -15.47
C LYS A 235 8.58 -8.94 -14.31
N PRO A 236 8.78 -7.93 -13.42
CA PRO A 236 7.75 -7.51 -12.48
C PRO A 236 6.54 -6.93 -13.22
N ALA A 237 5.35 -7.10 -12.66
CA ALA A 237 4.13 -6.49 -13.18
C ALA A 237 4.19 -4.96 -13.12
N ARG A 238 3.43 -4.30 -13.99
CA ARG A 238 3.11 -2.87 -13.83
C ARG A 238 2.25 -2.67 -12.58
N THR A 239 2.12 -1.45 -12.08
CA THR A 239 1.28 -1.12 -10.93
C THR A 239 -0.13 -1.68 -11.09
N LEU A 240 -0.54 -2.55 -10.17
CA LEU A 240 -1.92 -3.01 -10.05
C LEU A 240 -2.77 -1.91 -9.40
N THR A 241 -3.89 -1.60 -10.03
CA THR A 241 -4.89 -0.65 -9.52
C THR A 241 -6.28 -1.27 -9.61
N CYS A 242 -7.22 -0.81 -8.81
CA CYS A 242 -8.59 -1.29 -8.90
C CYS A 242 -9.18 -1.20 -10.33
N ARG A 243 -8.74 -0.21 -11.13
CA ARG A 243 -9.20 -0.02 -12.50
C ARG A 243 -8.67 -1.10 -13.47
N ASN A 244 -7.38 -1.42 -13.38
CA ASN A 244 -6.73 -2.28 -14.38
C ASN A 244 -6.71 -3.77 -14.02
N ILE A 245 -7.31 -4.17 -12.89
CA ILE A 245 -7.48 -5.57 -12.52
C ILE A 245 -8.96 -5.99 -12.44
N SER A 246 -9.91 -5.05 -12.24
CA SER A 246 -11.33 -5.38 -12.03
C SER A 246 -12.20 -5.27 -13.28
N ALA A 247 -11.78 -4.53 -14.30
CA ALA A 247 -12.62 -4.23 -15.46
C ALA A 247 -11.89 -4.52 -16.79
N PRO A 248 -12.62 -4.92 -17.85
CA PRO A 248 -12.08 -5.15 -19.18
C PRO A 248 -11.79 -3.83 -19.89
N THR A 249 -10.69 -3.19 -19.54
CA THR A 249 -10.22 -1.95 -20.16
C THR A 249 -9.00 -2.21 -21.04
N GLY A 250 -8.68 -1.32 -21.99
CA GLY A 250 -7.45 -1.41 -22.78
C GLY A 250 -6.16 -1.42 -21.93
N ASP A 251 -6.24 -0.92 -20.69
CA ASP A 251 -5.12 -0.91 -19.72
C ASP A 251 -5.12 -2.10 -18.77
N MET A 252 -6.03 -3.06 -18.89
CA MET A 252 -6.11 -4.19 -17.96
C MET A 252 -4.87 -5.07 -17.99
N HIS A 253 -4.55 -5.65 -16.83
CA HIS A 253 -3.60 -6.74 -16.73
C HIS A 253 -4.22 -8.02 -17.29
N ARG A 254 -3.47 -8.74 -18.10
CA ARG A 254 -3.90 -9.98 -18.75
C ARG A 254 -2.74 -10.93 -18.92
N ILE A 255 -3.05 -12.20 -18.94
CA ILE A 255 -2.09 -13.27 -19.22
C ILE A 255 -2.32 -13.77 -20.64
N LYS A 256 -1.23 -13.88 -21.41
CA LYS A 256 -1.21 -14.59 -22.69
C LYS A 256 -0.77 -16.02 -22.44
N LEU A 257 -1.64 -16.97 -22.74
CA LEU A 257 -1.38 -18.40 -22.61
C LEU A 257 -0.47 -18.93 -23.74
N PRO A 258 0.13 -20.11 -23.58
CA PRO A 258 0.94 -20.75 -24.63
C PRO A 258 0.19 -21.00 -25.94
N ASP A 259 -1.12 -21.22 -25.91
CA ASP A 259 -1.99 -21.36 -27.08
C ASP A 259 -2.34 -20.03 -27.78
N GLY A 260 -1.82 -18.92 -27.27
CA GLY A 260 -2.02 -17.58 -27.81
C GLY A 260 -3.26 -16.85 -27.29
N ARG A 261 -4.19 -17.54 -26.62
CA ARG A 261 -5.37 -16.90 -26.02
C ARG A 261 -4.97 -15.99 -24.86
N ARG A 262 -5.73 -14.92 -24.68
CA ARG A 262 -5.55 -14.00 -23.56
C ARG A 262 -6.70 -14.13 -22.58
N ARG A 263 -6.38 -14.06 -21.29
CA ARG A 263 -7.36 -14.05 -20.21
C ARG A 263 -7.07 -12.98 -19.16
N ARG A 264 -8.10 -12.62 -18.42
CA ARG A 264 -7.96 -11.71 -17.26
C ARG A 264 -7.25 -12.45 -16.12
N LEU A 265 -6.72 -11.68 -15.18
CA LEU A 265 -6.23 -12.21 -13.91
C LEU A 265 -7.37 -12.80 -13.09
N SER A 266 -7.13 -13.94 -12.47
CA SER A 266 -7.93 -14.41 -11.35
C SER A 266 -7.67 -13.56 -10.10
N LEU A 267 -8.55 -13.68 -9.10
CA LEU A 267 -8.37 -12.98 -7.84
C LEU A 267 -7.07 -13.39 -7.13
N ARG A 268 -6.75 -14.70 -7.15
CA ARG A 268 -5.53 -15.24 -6.53
C ARG A 268 -4.25 -14.73 -7.21
N GLU A 269 -4.24 -14.64 -8.53
CA GLU A 269 -3.10 -14.10 -9.27
C GLU A 269 -2.88 -12.62 -8.93
N ALA A 270 -3.94 -11.82 -8.93
CA ALA A 270 -3.85 -10.42 -8.53
C ALA A 270 -3.36 -10.27 -7.07
N ALA A 271 -3.83 -11.14 -6.16
CA ALA A 271 -3.39 -11.17 -4.77
C ALA A 271 -1.91 -11.52 -4.63
N ARG A 272 -1.41 -12.55 -5.34
CA ARG A 272 0.01 -12.92 -5.36
C ARG A 272 0.90 -11.80 -5.89
N LEU A 273 0.49 -11.12 -6.98
CA LEU A 273 1.22 -9.97 -7.53
C LEU A 273 1.24 -8.77 -6.59
N GLN A 274 0.30 -8.69 -5.67
CA GLN A 274 0.25 -7.68 -4.60
C GLN A 274 0.87 -8.19 -3.29
N SER A 275 1.51 -9.35 -3.31
CA SER A 275 2.14 -10.05 -2.17
C SER A 275 1.19 -10.49 -1.05
N PHE A 276 -0.09 -10.67 -1.30
CA PHE A 276 -0.96 -11.33 -0.35
C PHE A 276 -0.67 -12.84 -0.32
N PRO A 277 -0.55 -13.47 0.86
CA PRO A 277 -0.37 -14.90 1.00
C PRO A 277 -1.54 -15.71 0.44
N ASP A 278 -1.31 -16.96 0.09
CA ASP A 278 -2.37 -17.82 -0.45
C ASP A 278 -3.46 -18.15 0.56
N TRP A 279 -3.15 -18.13 1.84
CA TRP A 279 -4.11 -18.32 2.92
C TRP A 279 -4.95 -17.07 3.21
N PHE A 280 -4.61 -15.90 2.63
CA PHE A 280 -5.37 -14.67 2.83
C PHE A 280 -6.65 -14.70 1.99
N GLU A 281 -7.80 -14.57 2.65
CA GLU A 281 -9.11 -14.66 2.04
C GLU A 281 -9.81 -13.30 1.99
N PHE A 282 -10.23 -12.90 0.79
CA PHE A 282 -10.99 -11.67 0.60
C PHE A 282 -12.48 -11.92 0.77
N VAL A 283 -13.18 -11.03 1.45
CA VAL A 283 -14.63 -11.05 1.67
C VAL A 283 -15.32 -10.05 0.74
N GLY A 284 -16.47 -10.44 0.20
CA GLY A 284 -17.29 -9.60 -0.67
C GLY A 284 -17.40 -10.15 -2.10
N LYS A 285 -18.11 -9.39 -2.96
CA LYS A 285 -18.23 -9.73 -4.37
C LYS A 285 -16.88 -9.58 -5.09
N GLU A 286 -16.65 -10.31 -6.17
CA GLU A 286 -15.40 -10.30 -6.94
C GLU A 286 -14.87 -8.87 -7.22
N ALA A 287 -15.75 -7.96 -7.66
CA ALA A 287 -15.38 -6.57 -7.92
C ALA A 287 -14.89 -5.83 -6.66
N SER A 288 -15.48 -6.13 -5.49
CA SER A 288 -15.02 -5.61 -4.20
C SER A 288 -13.64 -6.16 -3.85
N CYS A 289 -13.43 -7.47 -4.02
CA CYS A 289 -12.14 -8.12 -3.75
C CYS A 289 -11.01 -7.54 -4.63
N PHE A 290 -11.25 -7.33 -5.93
CA PHE A 290 -10.28 -6.66 -6.79
C PHE A 290 -9.99 -5.22 -6.36
N LYS A 291 -11.00 -4.46 -5.88
CA LYS A 291 -10.78 -3.12 -5.33
C LYS A 291 -9.91 -3.16 -4.07
N GLN A 292 -10.15 -4.11 -3.18
CA GLN A 292 -9.34 -4.33 -1.98
C GLN A 292 -7.89 -4.57 -2.35
N ILE A 293 -7.61 -5.49 -3.29
CA ILE A 293 -6.25 -5.80 -3.76
C ILE A 293 -5.60 -4.57 -4.39
N GLY A 294 -6.27 -3.89 -5.32
CA GLY A 294 -5.69 -2.77 -6.06
C GLY A 294 -5.35 -1.55 -5.20
N ASN A 295 -6.13 -1.33 -4.13
CA ASN A 295 -5.94 -0.21 -3.19
C ASN A 295 -4.95 -0.54 -2.06
N ALA A 296 -4.70 -1.81 -1.78
CA ALA A 296 -3.86 -2.21 -0.66
C ALA A 296 -2.40 -1.75 -0.80
N VAL A 297 -1.79 -1.48 0.33
CA VAL A 297 -0.32 -1.52 0.47
C VAL A 297 0.09 -2.99 0.43
N PRO A 298 1.08 -3.39 -0.42
CA PRO A 298 1.52 -4.78 -0.47
C PRO A 298 2.05 -5.27 0.88
N PRO A 299 1.53 -6.38 1.43
CA PRO A 299 1.92 -6.86 2.77
C PRO A 299 3.41 -7.13 2.94
N LEU A 300 4.10 -7.63 1.91
CA LEU A 300 5.54 -7.86 1.98
C LEU A 300 6.33 -6.54 2.07
N PHE A 301 5.89 -5.50 1.37
CA PHE A 301 6.47 -4.17 1.51
C PHE A 301 6.23 -3.59 2.90
N ALA A 302 5.00 -3.74 3.42
CA ALA A 302 4.64 -3.36 4.77
C ALA A 302 5.47 -4.09 5.84
N PHE A 303 5.79 -5.37 5.62
CA PHE A 303 6.65 -6.18 6.50
C PHE A 303 8.05 -5.54 6.66
N HIS A 304 8.66 -5.08 5.57
CA HIS A 304 9.97 -4.41 5.63
C HIS A 304 9.89 -3.06 6.36
N LEU A 305 8.85 -2.27 6.10
CA LEU A 305 8.62 -1.01 6.82
C LEU A 305 8.41 -1.24 8.31
N ALA A 306 7.59 -2.22 8.66
CA ALA A 306 7.32 -2.60 10.05
C ALA A 306 8.58 -3.08 10.78
N GLY A 307 9.48 -3.81 10.09
CA GLY A 307 10.79 -4.21 10.63
C GLY A 307 11.65 -3.02 11.04
N SER A 308 11.72 -1.98 10.19
CA SER A 308 12.42 -0.73 10.51
C SER A 308 11.79 0.01 11.69
N ILE A 309 10.46 0.05 11.76
CA ILE A 309 9.73 0.67 12.88
C ILE A 309 9.96 -0.12 14.17
N ARG A 310 9.97 -1.46 14.10
CA ARG A 310 10.32 -2.30 15.26
C ARG A 310 11.72 -2.00 15.78
N SER A 311 12.73 -2.00 14.90
CA SER A 311 14.10 -1.68 15.25
C SER A 311 14.24 -0.29 15.88
N TYR A 312 13.51 0.70 15.35
CA TYR A 312 13.44 2.05 15.94
C TYR A 312 12.91 2.03 17.39
N LEU A 313 11.79 1.34 17.63
CA LEU A 313 11.19 1.24 18.97
C LEU A 313 12.09 0.47 19.97
N GLU A 314 12.75 -0.58 19.51
CA GLU A 314 13.67 -1.41 20.30
C GLU A 314 14.97 -0.67 20.63
N SER A 315 15.46 0.24 19.78
CA SER A 315 16.66 1.03 20.02
C SER A 315 16.54 1.95 21.24
N GLY A 316 15.32 2.41 21.54
CA GLY A 316 15.00 3.30 22.66
C GLY A 316 15.67 4.68 22.57
N LYS A 317 16.42 4.96 21.49
CA LYS A 317 17.14 6.22 21.31
C LYS A 317 16.18 7.33 20.96
N LYS A 318 15.80 8.13 21.96
CA LYS A 318 15.05 9.37 21.78
C LYS A 318 16.00 10.56 21.84
N LEU A 319 15.75 11.55 21.00
CA LEU A 319 16.41 12.82 21.03
C LEU A 319 15.71 13.77 22.01
N SER A 320 16.46 14.70 22.60
CA SER A 320 15.88 15.78 23.41
C SER A 320 15.02 16.71 22.55
N PRO A 321 14.12 17.48 23.14
CA PRO A 321 13.33 18.47 22.40
C PRO A 321 14.21 19.48 21.63
N GLU A 322 15.36 19.84 22.19
CA GLU A 322 16.34 20.74 21.57
C GLU A 322 16.97 20.10 20.34
N GLU A 323 17.42 18.85 20.44
CA GLU A 323 17.98 18.09 19.33
C GLU A 323 16.94 17.86 18.21
N ILE A 324 15.70 17.58 18.58
CA ILE A 324 14.59 17.45 17.62
C ILE A 324 14.40 18.79 16.90
N SER A 325 14.34 19.90 17.63
CA SER A 325 14.17 21.23 17.07
C SER A 325 15.28 21.60 16.07
N GLN A 326 16.52 21.21 16.34
CA GLN A 326 17.65 21.41 15.43
C GLN A 326 17.57 20.55 14.15
N LYS A 327 16.95 19.37 14.23
CA LYS A 327 16.75 18.46 13.09
C LYS A 327 15.47 18.73 12.29
N ILE A 328 14.57 19.55 12.81
CA ILE A 328 13.38 20.01 12.05
C ILE A 328 13.86 21.07 11.04
N ILE A 329 14.42 20.61 9.94
CA ILE A 329 14.73 21.45 8.78
C ILE A 329 13.48 21.48 7.89
N PRO A 330 13.12 22.62 7.26
CA PRO A 330 12.11 22.62 6.20
C PRO A 330 12.46 21.53 5.19
N VAL A 331 11.52 20.63 4.91
CA VAL A 331 11.76 19.45 4.06
C VAL A 331 12.19 19.92 2.67
N GLN A 332 13.49 20.08 2.46
CA GLN A 332 14.08 20.20 1.13
C GLN A 332 14.14 18.80 0.53
N LEU A 333 13.12 18.46 -0.27
CA LEU A 333 13.10 17.21 -1.02
C LEU A 333 14.20 17.28 -2.08
N SER A 334 15.32 16.60 -1.84
CA SER A 334 16.24 16.23 -2.90
C SER A 334 15.52 15.19 -3.79
N LEU A 335 14.96 15.65 -4.88
CA LEU A 335 14.44 14.76 -5.92
C LEU A 335 15.65 14.07 -6.56
N PRO A 336 15.69 12.72 -6.65
CA PRO A 336 16.59 12.07 -7.58
C PRO A 336 16.13 12.46 -9.00
N PHE A 337 17.01 13.10 -9.74
CA PHE A 337 16.85 13.42 -11.16
C PHE A 337 16.73 12.16 -12.02
#